data_3baa814e5657bab4a33f40b6c832069d
#
_entry.id   3baa814e5657bab4a33f40b6c832069d
#
_cell.length_a   1.000
_cell.length_b   1.000
_cell.length_c   1.000
_cell.angle_alpha   90.00
_cell.angle_beta   90.00
_cell.angle_gamma   90.00
#
_symmetry.space_group_name_H-M   'P 1'
#
loop_
_entity.id
_entity.type
_entity.pdbx_description
1 polymer ?
#
loop_
_entity_poly.entity_id
_entity_poly.type
_entity_poly.pdbx_seq_one_letter_code
_entity_poly.pdbx_strand_id
1 'polypeptide(L)'
;MPTMRRVVPTICCLLIALFSRAQHEAATFVSPLGIQLLLSANFGELRANHFHSGLDFKTQGRTGLNVYAADDGYVSRIAVSPWGYGKALYIDHPSGYTTVYAHLDDFASFIADTVLAIQYRRESFALDTTFAPGVMPVKRGMKVAVSGNSGSSGGPHLHFEIRHTSSESPIDPLPWYKSQIKDNIAPEPRLVALYRHDAVHNGVRVPKATREVVSVGSNSYKCKTNFEAWGRVSLGIKAYDRMSGTTNIYGVRNVRCYVDDVIVYQSCCDSITFSESRYINAFIDFHELRSNKGSAIMRTYMQPGNEMGIVYDDMPGNGTFIIDEEREYKCRYELTDLYGNKSVVRFAITGKKSAGTPKEPDGVHFSYGHDNEYATDEINIHIPVGALYDDIYFEHSAKPSDAYYSSVHNVHYRTVPLHKHCDLSIKLMCDTLPDNKYYGVNIHSGKKSTIIGQYDAGWYTMKVRDLGVYAVTADTIAPTITPHNSEKWATSGVVRFKIADKESGISTYRGEIDGKFCLFEYDAKRNMLSCKLATAPISRNKTHKITISVADHCGNTTTKQQTIKW
;
A
#
# COMPACT_ATOMS: atom_id res chain seq x y z
N MET A 1 59.60 -23.49 -45.60
CA MET A 1 59.43 -22.13 -45.02
C MET A 1 58.13 -22.13 -44.24
N PRO A 2 58.15 -22.04 -42.91
CA PRO A 2 56.93 -22.06 -42.12
C PRO A 2 56.46 -20.60 -41.87
N THR A 3 55.17 -20.39 -42.05
CA THR A 3 54.47 -19.13 -41.84
C THR A 3 54.26 -18.90 -40.32
N MET A 4 54.84 -17.82 -39.82
CA MET A 4 54.64 -17.30 -38.46
C MET A 4 53.21 -16.74 -38.31
N ARG A 5 52.35 -17.38 -37.51
CA ARG A 5 51.10 -16.81 -37.02
C ARG A 5 51.42 -15.80 -35.89
N ARG A 6 51.04 -14.56 -36.09
CA ARG A 6 51.10 -13.52 -35.08
C ARG A 6 50.00 -13.81 -34.03
N VAL A 7 50.39 -14.06 -32.79
CA VAL A 7 49.54 -14.03 -31.61
C VAL A 7 49.45 -12.57 -31.15
N VAL A 8 48.29 -11.94 -31.27
CA VAL A 8 47.98 -10.64 -30.69
C VAL A 8 47.39 -10.89 -29.33
N PRO A 9 47.86 -10.27 -28.25
CA PRO A 9 47.46 -10.63 -26.90
C PRO A 9 46.07 -10.03 -26.55
N THR A 10 45.15 -10.93 -26.20
CA THR A 10 43.81 -10.67 -25.66
C THR A 10 43.85 -10.17 -24.18
N ILE A 11 44.91 -9.51 -23.78
CA ILE A 11 45.10 -9.07 -22.37
C ILE A 11 44.56 -7.66 -22.09
N CYS A 12 44.24 -6.86 -23.12
CA CYS A 12 43.77 -5.48 -22.91
C CYS A 12 42.27 -5.33 -22.54
N CYS A 13 41.43 -6.35 -22.78
CA CYS A 13 40.01 -6.27 -22.46
C CYS A 13 39.62 -6.66 -21.03
N LEU A 14 40.49 -7.40 -20.33
CA LEU A 14 40.23 -7.82 -18.94
C LEU A 14 40.58 -6.72 -17.90
N LEU A 15 41.44 -5.77 -18.24
CA LEU A 15 41.80 -4.67 -17.34
C LEU A 15 40.80 -3.49 -17.35
N ILE A 16 39.96 -3.36 -18.38
CA ILE A 16 38.93 -2.30 -18.44
C ILE A 16 37.66 -2.72 -17.71
N ALA A 17 37.38 -4.01 -17.55
CA ALA A 17 36.25 -4.50 -16.78
C ALA A 17 36.47 -4.44 -15.24
N LEU A 18 37.69 -4.25 -14.78
CA LEU A 18 38.03 -4.13 -13.36
C LEU A 18 38.03 -2.66 -12.84
N PHE A 19 37.98 -1.68 -13.72
CA PHE A 19 37.97 -0.26 -13.32
C PHE A 19 36.58 0.39 -13.29
N SER A 20 35.52 -0.30 -13.65
CA SER A 20 34.14 0.23 -13.55
C SER A 20 33.36 -0.19 -12.29
N ARG A 21 34.00 -0.90 -11.37
CA ARG A 21 33.57 -0.86 -9.97
C ARG A 21 34.13 0.43 -9.34
N ALA A 22 33.53 1.56 -9.71
CA ALA A 22 33.62 2.74 -8.88
C ALA A 22 33.28 2.27 -7.45
N GLN A 23 34.21 2.44 -6.52
CA GLN A 23 33.95 2.35 -5.10
C GLN A 23 32.81 3.35 -4.81
N HIS A 24 31.54 2.89 -4.87
CA HIS A 24 30.52 3.57 -4.12
C HIS A 24 30.97 3.44 -2.66
N GLU A 25 31.57 4.50 -2.11
CA GLU A 25 31.68 4.63 -0.67
C GLU A 25 30.34 4.23 -0.11
N ALA A 26 30.34 3.25 0.80
CA ALA A 26 29.10 2.74 1.36
C ALA A 26 28.34 3.94 1.95
N ALA A 27 27.21 4.31 1.35
CA ALA A 27 26.43 5.46 1.76
C ALA A 27 26.20 5.41 3.27
N THR A 28 26.53 6.46 3.98
CA THR A 28 26.37 6.53 5.43
C THR A 28 25.33 7.58 5.76
N PHE A 29 24.07 7.16 5.95
CA PHE A 29 22.99 8.08 6.30
C PHE A 29 22.97 8.39 7.79
N VAL A 30 22.84 9.69 8.12
CA VAL A 30 22.60 10.13 9.52
C VAL A 30 21.11 10.02 9.85
N SER A 31 20.83 10.00 11.16
CA SER A 31 19.44 9.97 11.64
C SER A 31 18.62 11.14 11.07
N PRO A 32 17.43 10.86 10.50
CA PRO A 32 16.53 11.91 10.04
C PRO A 32 15.83 12.67 11.19
N LEU A 33 15.97 12.19 12.43
CA LEU A 33 15.40 12.81 13.63
C LEU A 33 16.47 13.03 14.70
N GLY A 34 16.36 14.13 15.44
CA GLY A 34 17.26 14.46 16.56
C GLY A 34 16.87 13.80 17.90
N ILE A 35 16.25 12.63 17.86
CA ILE A 35 15.81 11.86 19.04
C ILE A 35 16.23 10.40 18.91
N GLN A 36 16.11 9.62 19.98
CA GLN A 36 16.29 8.17 19.91
C GLN A 36 15.32 7.57 18.88
N LEU A 37 15.86 6.79 17.95
CA LEU A 37 15.07 6.13 16.92
C LEU A 37 14.35 4.91 17.50
N LEU A 38 13.02 4.93 17.41
CA LEU A 38 12.12 3.81 17.71
C LEU A 38 11.14 3.69 16.55
N LEU A 39 10.79 2.46 16.18
CA LEU A 39 9.89 2.22 15.08
C LEU A 39 8.44 2.05 15.53
N SER A 40 7.49 2.46 14.71
CA SER A 40 6.08 2.06 14.73
C SER A 40 5.75 1.03 13.66
N ALA A 41 6.51 1.00 12.54
CA ALA A 41 6.45 -0.03 11.52
C ALA A 41 7.84 -0.21 10.86
N ASN A 42 8.14 -1.42 10.38
CA ASN A 42 9.35 -1.73 9.65
C ASN A 42 9.12 -1.83 8.13
N PHE A 43 10.22 -1.92 7.37
CA PHE A 43 10.18 -2.22 5.94
C PHE A 43 9.59 -3.61 5.69
N GLY A 44 8.79 -3.75 4.62
CA GLY A 44 8.18 -5.01 4.25
C GLY A 44 7.02 -5.47 5.13
N GLU A 45 6.55 -4.66 6.10
CA GLU A 45 5.36 -4.97 6.88
C GLU A 45 4.15 -5.21 5.97
N LEU A 46 3.43 -6.30 6.23
CA LEU A 46 2.30 -6.74 5.41
C LEU A 46 1.10 -5.83 5.64
N ARG A 47 0.72 -5.05 4.62
CA ARG A 47 -0.45 -4.18 4.63
C ARG A 47 -1.47 -4.59 3.56
N ALA A 48 -2.70 -4.13 3.66
CA ALA A 48 -3.67 -4.38 2.61
C ALA A 48 -3.21 -3.76 1.28
N ASN A 49 -3.05 -4.58 0.25
CA ASN A 49 -2.70 -4.20 -1.11
C ASN A 49 -1.26 -3.69 -1.36
N HIS A 50 -0.38 -3.61 -0.36
CA HIS A 50 1.01 -3.19 -0.54
C HIS A 50 1.90 -3.62 0.63
N PHE A 51 3.20 -3.76 0.38
CA PHE A 51 4.21 -3.84 1.43
C PHE A 51 4.55 -2.43 1.92
N HIS A 52 4.90 -2.29 3.19
CA HIS A 52 5.40 -1.03 3.72
C HIS A 52 6.78 -0.72 3.12
N SER A 53 6.91 0.43 2.47
CA SER A 53 8.08 0.80 1.65
C SER A 53 9.21 1.49 2.42
N GLY A 54 9.12 1.61 3.75
CA GLY A 54 10.11 2.32 4.55
C GLY A 54 10.10 1.94 6.03
N LEU A 55 10.61 2.85 6.84
CA LEU A 55 10.52 2.81 8.30
C LEU A 55 9.60 3.93 8.79
N ASP A 56 8.69 3.60 9.71
CA ASP A 56 7.89 4.61 10.40
C ASP A 56 8.58 4.93 11.76
N PHE A 57 9.29 6.05 11.83
CA PHE A 57 9.95 6.50 13.06
C PHE A 57 8.94 7.17 13.99
N LYS A 58 8.87 6.71 15.24
CA LYS A 58 8.04 7.34 16.29
C LYS A 58 8.52 8.76 16.58
N THR A 59 7.58 9.69 16.68
CA THR A 59 7.83 11.10 17.00
C THR A 59 7.33 11.47 18.41
N GLN A 60 7.37 10.52 19.35
CA GLN A 60 6.90 10.70 20.73
C GLN A 60 5.41 11.08 20.82
N GLY A 61 4.60 10.63 19.86
CA GLY A 61 3.15 10.93 19.78
C GLY A 61 2.80 12.38 19.41
N ARG A 62 3.75 13.17 18.92
CA ARG A 62 3.57 14.59 18.57
C ARG A 62 4.08 14.92 17.17
N THR A 63 3.56 15.99 16.60
CA THR A 63 4.06 16.64 15.39
C THR A 63 5.09 17.71 15.73
N GLY A 64 5.77 18.28 14.72
CA GLY A 64 6.64 19.44 14.88
C GLY A 64 8.09 19.14 15.27
N LEU A 65 8.54 17.87 15.29
CA LEU A 65 9.95 17.54 15.46
C LEU A 65 10.73 17.89 14.19
N ASN A 66 11.94 18.44 14.36
CA ASN A 66 12.81 18.74 13.23
C ASN A 66 13.17 17.45 12.47
N VAL A 67 13.06 17.53 11.14
CA VAL A 67 13.48 16.50 10.21
C VAL A 67 14.72 16.97 9.47
N TYR A 68 15.72 16.13 9.38
CA TYR A 68 17.06 16.44 8.85
C TYR A 68 17.36 15.62 7.59
N ALA A 69 18.06 16.23 6.62
CA ALA A 69 18.58 15.52 5.47
C ALA A 69 19.56 14.42 5.90
N ALA A 70 19.34 13.20 5.44
CA ALA A 70 20.14 12.04 5.84
C ALA A 70 21.56 12.09 5.28
N ASP A 71 21.78 12.76 4.15
CA ASP A 71 23.10 12.97 3.54
C ASP A 71 23.11 14.25 2.70
N ASP A 72 24.27 14.64 2.15
CA ASP A 72 24.42 15.68 1.15
C ASP A 72 23.60 15.34 -0.11
N GLY A 73 23.02 16.36 -0.75
CA GLY A 73 22.23 16.14 -1.95
C GLY A 73 21.44 17.39 -2.38
N TYR A 74 20.33 17.16 -3.06
CA TYR A 74 19.40 18.23 -3.44
C TYR A 74 17.96 17.72 -3.38
N VAL A 75 17.02 18.63 -3.11
CA VAL A 75 15.60 18.32 -3.18
C VAL A 75 15.24 18.06 -4.65
N SER A 76 14.96 16.80 -4.98
CA SER A 76 14.64 16.35 -6.35
C SER A 76 13.14 16.36 -6.65
N ARG A 77 12.28 16.16 -5.63
CA ARG A 77 10.81 16.18 -5.79
C ARG A 77 10.14 16.61 -4.51
N ILE A 78 9.02 17.31 -4.65
CA ILE A 78 8.10 17.64 -3.55
C ILE A 78 6.69 17.25 -3.99
N ALA A 79 6.01 16.48 -3.13
CA ALA A 79 4.60 16.14 -3.31
C ALA A 79 3.78 16.62 -2.11
N VAL A 80 2.62 17.22 -2.40
CA VAL A 80 1.62 17.63 -1.42
C VAL A 80 0.28 17.10 -1.85
N SER A 81 -0.35 16.30 -1.00
CA SER A 81 -1.65 15.68 -1.26
C SER A 81 -2.46 15.57 0.02
N PRO A 82 -3.79 15.65 -0.02
CA PRO A 82 -4.64 15.32 1.12
C PRO A 82 -4.63 13.82 1.45
N TRP A 83 -4.06 12.97 0.57
CA TRP A 83 -4.03 11.51 0.66
C TRP A 83 -2.61 10.95 0.63
N GLY A 84 -2.46 9.64 0.82
CA GLY A 84 -1.18 8.92 0.70
C GLY A 84 -0.13 9.49 1.64
N TYR A 85 1.03 9.87 1.11
CA TYR A 85 2.16 10.43 1.85
C TYR A 85 1.90 11.83 2.45
N GLY A 86 0.81 12.50 2.08
CA GLY A 86 0.56 13.86 2.56
C GLY A 86 1.54 14.87 1.98
N LYS A 87 2.25 15.58 2.85
CA LYS A 87 3.42 16.41 2.47
C LYS A 87 4.65 15.51 2.48
N ALA A 88 5.28 15.34 1.31
CA ALA A 88 6.45 14.48 1.12
C ALA A 88 7.60 15.23 0.43
N LEU A 89 8.82 14.94 0.87
CA LEU A 89 10.06 15.50 0.38
C LEU A 89 10.98 14.36 -0.09
N TYR A 90 11.57 14.53 -1.27
CA TYR A 90 12.53 13.60 -1.86
C TYR A 90 13.87 14.30 -2.02
N ILE A 91 14.93 13.65 -1.60
CA ILE A 91 16.30 14.17 -1.70
C ILE A 91 17.15 13.13 -2.43
N ASP A 92 17.69 13.53 -3.58
CA ASP A 92 18.65 12.70 -4.32
C ASP A 92 20.06 12.97 -3.83
N HIS A 93 20.79 11.89 -3.61
CA HIS A 93 22.15 11.90 -3.06
C HIS A 93 23.19 11.48 -4.11
N PRO A 94 24.43 12.00 -4.05
CA PRO A 94 25.52 11.59 -4.94
C PRO A 94 25.82 10.08 -4.88
N SER A 95 25.43 9.41 -3.79
CA SER A 95 25.57 7.97 -3.61
C SER A 95 24.65 7.11 -4.51
N GLY A 96 23.77 7.71 -5.32
CA GLY A 96 22.82 7.01 -6.18
C GLY A 96 21.55 6.53 -5.45
N TYR A 97 21.33 7.03 -4.23
CA TYR A 97 20.11 6.81 -3.47
C TYR A 97 19.27 8.07 -3.37
N THR A 98 17.96 7.89 -3.19
CA THR A 98 16.99 8.93 -2.89
C THR A 98 16.39 8.65 -1.52
N THR A 99 16.42 9.64 -0.61
CA THR A 99 15.68 9.54 0.66
C THR A 99 14.33 10.24 0.55
N VAL A 100 13.28 9.60 1.10
CA VAL A 100 11.91 10.12 1.12
C VAL A 100 11.47 10.35 2.55
N TYR A 101 10.91 11.53 2.81
CA TYR A 101 10.38 11.96 4.09
C TYR A 101 8.91 12.28 3.91
N ALA A 102 8.01 11.55 4.58
CA ALA A 102 6.58 11.72 4.37
C ALA A 102 5.80 11.97 5.66
N HIS A 103 4.51 12.23 5.51
CA HIS A 103 3.58 12.67 6.55
C HIS A 103 4.00 13.95 7.27
N LEU A 104 4.77 14.81 6.59
CA LEU A 104 5.32 16.04 7.15
C LEU A 104 4.20 17.02 7.54
N ASP A 105 4.45 17.83 8.58
CA ASP A 105 3.57 18.93 8.96
C ASP A 105 3.85 20.16 8.10
N ASP A 106 5.14 20.50 7.95
CA ASP A 106 5.58 21.59 7.10
C ASP A 106 7.02 21.36 6.62
N PHE A 107 7.45 22.11 5.61
CA PHE A 107 8.81 22.11 5.09
C PHE A 107 9.65 23.18 5.81
N ALA A 108 10.98 23.10 5.74
CA ALA A 108 11.84 24.20 6.13
C ALA A 108 11.58 25.45 5.27
N SER A 109 11.81 26.65 5.81
CA SER A 109 11.37 27.90 5.18
C SER A 109 11.79 28.05 3.72
N PHE A 110 13.05 27.77 3.39
CA PHE A 110 13.55 27.88 2.00
C PHE A 110 12.83 26.94 1.02
N ILE A 111 12.31 25.79 1.48
CA ILE A 111 11.49 24.86 0.70
C ILE A 111 10.03 25.33 0.70
N ALA A 112 9.51 25.71 1.88
CA ALA A 112 8.13 26.13 2.07
C ALA A 112 7.76 27.34 1.20
N ASP A 113 8.65 28.32 1.06
CA ASP A 113 8.43 29.51 0.23
C ASP A 113 8.32 29.12 -1.26
N THR A 114 9.14 28.18 -1.72
CA THR A 114 9.07 27.65 -3.09
C THR A 114 7.76 26.89 -3.33
N VAL A 115 7.37 26.03 -2.39
CA VAL A 115 6.10 25.27 -2.44
C VAL A 115 4.92 26.22 -2.51
N LEU A 116 4.87 27.21 -1.62
CA LEU A 116 3.80 28.20 -1.55
C LEU A 116 3.69 28.99 -2.86
N ALA A 117 4.81 29.45 -3.42
CA ALA A 117 4.83 30.19 -4.70
C ALA A 117 4.28 29.33 -5.85
N ILE A 118 4.60 28.03 -5.90
CA ILE A 118 4.08 27.12 -6.92
C ILE A 118 2.58 26.89 -6.71
N GLN A 119 2.13 26.67 -5.47
CA GLN A 119 0.71 26.45 -5.14
C GLN A 119 -0.14 27.68 -5.52
N TYR A 120 0.32 28.89 -5.25
CA TYR A 120 -0.37 30.12 -5.69
C TYR A 120 -0.38 30.27 -7.21
N ARG A 121 0.74 30.00 -7.89
CA ARG A 121 0.80 30.04 -9.36
C ARG A 121 -0.12 29.04 -10.03
N ARG A 122 -0.29 27.84 -9.43
CA ARG A 122 -1.18 26.77 -9.93
C ARG A 122 -2.61 26.88 -9.38
N GLU A 123 -2.85 27.78 -8.44
CA GLU A 123 -4.11 27.89 -7.71
C GLU A 123 -4.61 26.56 -7.14
N SER A 124 -3.71 25.77 -6.56
CA SER A 124 -3.98 24.42 -6.06
C SER A 124 -3.22 24.12 -4.77
N PHE A 125 -3.87 23.45 -3.82
CA PHE A 125 -3.19 22.88 -2.65
C PHE A 125 -2.33 21.67 -3.05
N ALA A 126 -2.89 20.78 -3.87
CA ALA A 126 -2.16 19.59 -4.31
C ALA A 126 -1.02 19.98 -5.28
N LEU A 127 0.13 19.38 -5.05
CA LEU A 127 1.35 19.65 -5.79
C LEU A 127 2.13 18.34 -5.97
N ASP A 128 2.65 18.14 -7.16
CA ASP A 128 3.71 17.17 -7.46
C ASP A 128 4.66 17.83 -8.46
N THR A 129 5.91 18.04 -8.06
CA THR A 129 6.88 18.76 -8.87
C THR A 129 8.31 18.29 -8.60
N THR A 130 9.08 18.21 -9.65
CA THR A 130 10.51 17.84 -9.63
C THR A 130 11.40 19.07 -9.82
N PHE A 131 12.63 18.96 -9.34
CA PHE A 131 13.63 20.01 -9.41
C PHE A 131 14.93 19.44 -9.98
N ALA A 132 15.62 20.25 -10.78
CA ALA A 132 16.93 19.90 -11.33
C ALA A 132 18.02 19.94 -10.23
N PRO A 133 19.13 19.18 -10.40
CA PRO A 133 20.29 19.30 -9.54
C PRO A 133 20.75 20.75 -9.36
N GLY A 134 21.12 21.12 -8.13
CA GLY A 134 21.59 22.45 -7.80
C GLY A 134 20.54 23.53 -7.54
N VAL A 135 19.24 23.28 -7.81
CA VAL A 135 18.17 24.26 -7.55
C VAL A 135 17.90 24.42 -6.04
N MET A 136 17.85 23.32 -5.31
CA MET A 136 17.66 23.30 -3.86
C MET A 136 18.67 22.35 -3.19
N PRO A 137 19.96 22.75 -3.10
CA PRO A 137 20.97 21.92 -2.46
C PRO A 137 20.74 21.82 -0.96
N VAL A 138 21.02 20.65 -0.41
CA VAL A 138 20.95 20.38 1.03
C VAL A 138 22.25 19.74 1.50
N LYS A 139 22.58 19.96 2.79
CA LYS A 139 23.71 19.36 3.45
C LYS A 139 23.23 18.31 4.45
N ARG A 140 24.02 17.29 4.61
CA ARG A 140 23.85 16.25 5.65
C ARG A 140 23.58 16.88 7.01
N GLY A 141 22.49 16.46 7.66
CA GLY A 141 22.06 17.03 8.93
C GLY A 141 21.41 18.40 8.86
N MET A 142 21.22 18.98 7.64
CA MET A 142 20.48 20.22 7.48
C MET A 142 18.98 19.97 7.77
N LYS A 143 18.34 20.87 8.52
CA LYS A 143 16.90 20.83 8.73
C LYS A 143 16.17 21.07 7.40
N VAL A 144 15.31 20.14 6.99
CA VAL A 144 14.56 20.18 5.72
C VAL A 144 13.05 20.23 5.92
N ALA A 145 12.56 19.78 7.08
CA ALA A 145 11.12 19.74 7.37
C ALA A 145 10.83 19.64 8.87
N VAL A 146 9.57 19.50 9.21
CA VAL A 146 9.10 19.08 10.54
C VAL A 146 8.13 17.89 10.40
N SER A 147 8.23 16.95 11.35
CA SER A 147 7.40 15.76 11.37
C SER A 147 5.93 16.08 11.63
N GLY A 148 5.03 15.32 11.03
CA GLY A 148 3.61 15.61 11.07
C GLY A 148 2.72 14.39 11.19
N ASN A 149 1.54 14.54 10.59
CA ASN A 149 0.51 13.51 10.46
C ASN A 149 -0.36 13.79 9.21
N SER A 150 0.22 14.34 8.14
CA SER A 150 -0.51 14.66 6.92
C SER A 150 -0.80 13.42 6.07
N GLY A 151 -1.72 13.54 5.10
CA GLY A 151 -2.11 12.42 4.22
C GLY A 151 -2.85 11.30 4.95
N SER A 152 -2.64 10.06 4.52
CA SER A 152 -3.36 8.88 5.04
C SER A 152 -2.75 8.30 6.34
N SER A 153 -1.96 9.05 7.08
CA SER A 153 -1.34 8.63 8.34
C SER A 153 -2.36 8.46 9.48
N GLY A 154 -2.24 7.38 10.25
CA GLY A 154 -3.09 7.10 11.41
C GLY A 154 -2.71 7.84 12.71
N GLY A 155 -1.53 8.44 12.78
CA GLY A 155 -1.02 9.17 13.95
C GLY A 155 0.35 9.79 13.69
N PRO A 156 0.86 10.69 14.57
CA PRO A 156 2.14 11.37 14.38
C PRO A 156 3.32 10.41 14.29
N HIS A 157 4.04 10.43 13.16
CA HIS A 157 5.29 9.71 12.91
C HIS A 157 6.02 10.33 11.72
N LEU A 158 7.25 9.91 11.47
CA LEU A 158 7.97 10.19 10.23
C LEU A 158 8.08 8.90 9.45
N HIS A 159 7.43 8.84 8.28
CA HIS A 159 7.67 7.79 7.29
C HIS A 159 8.95 8.14 6.51
N PHE A 160 9.90 7.22 6.48
CA PHE A 160 11.21 7.41 5.88
C PHE A 160 11.58 6.25 4.98
N GLU A 161 11.97 6.56 3.74
CA GLU A 161 12.43 5.55 2.79
C GLU A 161 13.83 5.85 2.28
N ILE A 162 14.51 4.79 1.84
CA ILE A 162 15.68 4.84 0.97
C ILE A 162 15.33 4.11 -0.30
N ARG A 163 15.57 4.74 -1.45
CA ARG A 163 15.30 4.17 -2.78
C ARG A 163 16.57 4.20 -3.62
N HIS A 164 16.69 3.29 -4.56
CA HIS A 164 17.61 3.48 -5.68
C HIS A 164 17.10 4.62 -6.56
N THR A 165 17.89 5.67 -6.77
CA THR A 165 17.46 6.85 -7.56
C THR A 165 17.05 6.47 -8.98
N SER A 166 17.76 5.53 -9.62
CA SER A 166 17.52 5.15 -11.01
C SER A 166 16.23 4.37 -11.25
N SER A 167 15.79 3.55 -10.29
CA SER A 167 14.61 2.68 -10.42
C SER A 167 13.44 3.10 -9.52
N GLU A 168 13.67 4.03 -8.61
CA GLU A 168 12.76 4.40 -7.51
C GLU A 168 12.33 3.21 -6.62
N SER A 169 13.02 2.07 -6.71
CA SER A 169 12.72 0.89 -5.90
C SER A 169 13.17 1.09 -4.47
N PRO A 170 12.26 1.01 -3.49
CA PRO A 170 12.61 1.15 -2.07
C PRO A 170 13.34 -0.10 -1.57
N ILE A 171 14.32 0.15 -0.73
CA ILE A 171 15.13 -0.86 -0.04
C ILE A 171 15.03 -0.66 1.47
N ASP A 172 15.24 -1.73 2.24
CA ASP A 172 15.15 -1.69 3.69
C ASP A 172 16.15 -0.67 4.29
N PRO A 173 15.69 0.44 4.91
CA PRO A 173 16.61 1.42 5.48
C PRO A 173 17.28 0.96 6.79
N LEU A 174 16.76 -0.10 7.43
CA LEU A 174 17.20 -0.53 8.77
C LEU A 174 18.71 -0.87 8.86
N PRO A 175 19.38 -1.45 7.83
CA PRO A 175 20.82 -1.69 7.85
C PRO A 175 21.66 -0.45 8.18
N TRP A 176 21.28 0.74 7.70
CA TRP A 176 22.00 2.00 7.98
C TRP A 176 21.81 2.51 9.40
N TYR A 177 20.73 2.09 10.06
CA TYR A 177 20.39 2.51 11.43
C TYR A 177 20.57 1.41 12.48
N LYS A 178 21.15 0.26 12.09
CA LYS A 178 21.34 -0.92 12.96
C LYS A 178 22.11 -0.61 14.25
N SER A 179 23.04 0.34 14.23
CA SER A 179 23.79 0.75 15.42
C SER A 179 22.97 1.60 16.39
N GLN A 180 21.95 2.32 15.89
CA GLN A 180 21.10 3.23 16.64
C GLN A 180 19.80 2.56 17.12
N ILE A 181 19.29 1.61 16.34
CA ILE A 181 18.11 0.78 16.67
C ILE A 181 18.65 -0.59 17.05
N LYS A 182 18.47 -1.00 18.28
CA LYS A 182 18.93 -2.31 18.76
C LYS A 182 17.78 -3.28 18.89
N ASP A 183 18.05 -4.54 18.57
CA ASP A 183 17.08 -5.60 18.75
C ASP A 183 17.76 -6.93 19.17
N ASN A 184 17.11 -7.62 20.11
CA ASN A 184 17.52 -8.93 20.61
C ASN A 184 16.32 -9.88 20.77
N ILE A 185 15.20 -9.57 20.10
CA ILE A 185 13.95 -10.33 20.19
C ILE A 185 13.77 -11.09 18.88
N ALA A 186 13.70 -12.41 18.96
CA ALA A 186 13.48 -13.26 17.80
C ALA A 186 12.01 -13.19 17.32
N PRO A 187 11.77 -13.36 16.00
CA PRO A 187 10.42 -13.40 15.46
C PRO A 187 9.52 -14.41 16.14
N GLU A 188 8.25 -14.09 16.29
CA GLU A 188 7.27 -14.85 17.05
C GLU A 188 6.28 -15.57 16.13
N PRO A 189 6.41 -16.89 15.90
CA PRO A 189 5.45 -17.67 15.13
C PRO A 189 4.17 -17.92 15.94
N ARG A 190 3.01 -17.91 15.26
CA ARG A 190 1.68 -18.06 15.88
C ARG A 190 0.90 -19.25 15.36
N LEU A 191 0.99 -19.52 14.05
CA LEU A 191 0.17 -20.51 13.40
C LEU A 191 0.88 -21.01 12.13
N VAL A 192 0.76 -22.32 11.86
CA VAL A 192 1.12 -22.92 10.57
C VAL A 192 -0.17 -23.33 9.86
N ALA A 193 -0.23 -23.09 8.55
CA ALA A 193 -1.28 -23.54 7.66
C ALA A 193 -0.72 -24.57 6.66
N LEU A 194 -1.52 -25.59 6.33
CA LEU A 194 -1.27 -26.53 5.25
C LEU A 194 -2.39 -26.39 4.24
N TYR A 195 -2.05 -26.17 2.96
CA TYR A 195 -2.96 -26.01 1.84
C TYR A 195 -2.92 -27.27 0.96
N ARG A 196 -4.08 -27.70 0.45
CA ARG A 196 -4.22 -28.86 -0.44
C ARG A 196 -4.58 -28.41 -1.84
N HIS A 197 -3.71 -28.63 -2.80
CA HIS A 197 -3.87 -28.17 -4.18
C HIS A 197 -4.63 -29.13 -5.08
N ASP A 198 -4.78 -30.40 -4.67
CA ASP A 198 -5.55 -31.40 -5.42
C ASP A 198 -7.07 -31.31 -5.16
N ALA A 199 -7.49 -30.46 -4.21
CA ALA A 199 -8.88 -30.22 -3.93
C ALA A 199 -9.40 -29.06 -4.81
N VAL A 200 -10.43 -29.33 -5.60
CA VAL A 200 -11.09 -28.30 -6.39
C VAL A 200 -11.77 -27.31 -5.46
N HIS A 201 -11.62 -26.03 -5.73
CA HIS A 201 -12.21 -24.93 -4.96
C HIS A 201 -12.78 -23.87 -5.92
N ASN A 202 -13.76 -23.10 -5.47
CA ASN A 202 -14.44 -22.10 -6.27
C ASN A 202 -13.76 -20.72 -6.26
N GLY A 203 -12.44 -20.66 -6.04
CA GLY A 203 -11.69 -19.42 -5.95
C GLY A 203 -11.85 -18.66 -4.61
N VAL A 204 -12.77 -19.06 -3.74
CA VAL A 204 -13.00 -18.40 -2.44
C VAL A 204 -11.83 -18.64 -1.50
N ARG A 205 -11.39 -19.87 -1.42
CA ARG A 205 -10.22 -20.29 -0.65
C ARG A 205 -9.72 -21.66 -1.11
N VAL A 206 -8.42 -21.84 -1.05
CA VAL A 206 -7.81 -23.17 -1.14
C VAL A 206 -8.12 -23.91 0.18
N PRO A 207 -8.58 -25.17 0.13
CA PRO A 207 -8.80 -25.96 1.35
C PRO A 207 -7.55 -26.00 2.21
N LYS A 208 -7.67 -25.60 3.48
CA LYS A 208 -6.55 -25.55 4.40
C LYS A 208 -6.87 -26.15 5.76
N ALA A 209 -5.84 -26.68 6.41
CA ALA A 209 -5.82 -26.99 7.82
C ALA A 209 -4.86 -26.04 8.53
N THR A 210 -5.18 -25.64 9.76
CA THR A 210 -4.32 -24.76 10.55
C THR A 210 -3.96 -25.39 11.89
N ARG A 211 -2.76 -25.11 12.40
CA ARG A 211 -2.29 -25.53 13.73
C ARG A 211 -1.66 -24.35 14.45
N GLU A 212 -2.11 -24.14 15.68
CA GLU A 212 -1.45 -23.19 16.56
C GLU A 212 -0.04 -23.64 16.90
N VAL A 213 0.85 -22.67 17.07
CA VAL A 213 2.24 -22.88 17.44
C VAL A 213 2.42 -22.55 18.92
N VAL A 214 3.13 -23.42 19.63
CA VAL A 214 3.46 -23.28 21.06
C VAL A 214 4.96 -23.30 21.26
N SER A 215 5.44 -22.49 22.21
CA SER A 215 6.85 -22.48 22.61
C SER A 215 7.22 -23.80 23.35
N VAL A 216 8.42 -24.31 23.07
CA VAL A 216 9.02 -25.47 23.75
C VAL A 216 10.40 -25.17 24.34
N GLY A 217 10.81 -23.90 24.30
CA GLY A 217 12.09 -23.42 24.83
C GLY A 217 12.48 -22.09 24.19
N SER A 218 13.71 -21.61 24.44
CA SER A 218 14.20 -20.34 23.89
C SER A 218 14.17 -20.36 22.37
N ASN A 219 13.29 -19.56 21.79
CA ASN A 219 13.08 -19.38 20.34
C ASN A 219 12.79 -20.68 19.56
N SER A 220 12.40 -21.75 20.27
CA SER A 220 12.01 -23.04 19.72
C SER A 220 10.53 -23.27 19.91
N TYR A 221 9.88 -23.75 18.86
CA TYR A 221 8.42 -23.87 18.79
C TYR A 221 8.03 -25.19 18.12
N LYS A 222 6.80 -25.63 18.38
CA LYS A 222 6.15 -26.74 17.67
C LYS A 222 4.68 -26.45 17.41
N CYS A 223 4.09 -27.12 16.42
CA CYS A 223 2.65 -27.17 16.28
C CYS A 223 2.02 -27.99 17.42
N LYS A 224 0.83 -27.60 17.91
CA LYS A 224 0.11 -28.35 18.94
C LYS A 224 -0.17 -29.81 18.54
N THR A 225 -0.48 -30.02 17.25
CA THR A 225 -0.70 -31.34 16.64
C THR A 225 -0.07 -31.37 15.25
N ASN A 226 0.26 -32.57 14.75
CA ASN A 226 0.73 -32.77 13.39
C ASN A 226 -0.41 -32.61 12.38
N PHE A 227 -0.04 -32.50 11.09
CA PHE A 227 -0.98 -32.53 9.98
C PHE A 227 -1.11 -33.95 9.42
N GLU A 228 -2.24 -34.22 8.76
CA GLU A 228 -2.44 -35.35 7.88
C GLU A 228 -2.72 -34.81 6.48
N ALA A 229 -2.08 -35.36 5.45
CA ALA A 229 -2.28 -34.93 4.07
C ALA A 229 -1.91 -36.04 3.07
N TRP A 230 -2.40 -35.87 1.82
CA TRP A 230 -2.04 -36.69 0.67
C TRP A 230 -2.07 -35.81 -0.59
N GLY A 231 -1.23 -36.10 -1.55
CA GLY A 231 -1.16 -35.38 -2.83
C GLY A 231 -0.33 -34.09 -2.75
N ARG A 232 -0.62 -33.15 -3.65
CA ARG A 232 0.10 -31.87 -3.74
C ARG A 232 -0.33 -30.90 -2.63
N VAL A 233 0.64 -30.47 -1.86
CA VAL A 233 0.41 -29.55 -0.74
C VAL A 233 1.41 -28.40 -0.73
N SER A 234 1.08 -27.37 0.02
CA SER A 234 1.98 -26.27 0.38
C SER A 234 1.71 -25.80 1.81
N LEU A 235 2.56 -24.93 2.30
CA LEU A 235 2.49 -24.44 3.66
C LEU A 235 2.29 -22.90 3.69
N GLY A 236 1.96 -22.40 4.87
CA GLY A 236 1.92 -20.99 5.20
C GLY A 236 2.18 -20.77 6.68
N ILE A 237 2.61 -19.57 7.03
CA ILE A 237 2.93 -19.23 8.40
C ILE A 237 2.36 -17.87 8.79
N LYS A 238 1.76 -17.78 9.98
CA LYS A 238 1.46 -16.53 10.64
C LYS A 238 2.55 -16.28 11.66
N ALA A 239 3.31 -15.22 11.47
CA ALA A 239 4.37 -14.80 12.36
C ALA A 239 4.49 -13.27 12.38
N TYR A 240 5.04 -12.75 13.45
CA TYR A 240 5.35 -11.34 13.61
C TYR A 240 6.77 -11.21 14.13
N ASP A 241 7.39 -10.09 13.87
CA ASP A 241 8.60 -9.70 14.55
C ASP A 241 8.32 -8.72 15.67
N ARG A 242 9.27 -8.55 16.58
CA ARG A 242 9.26 -7.63 17.70
C ARG A 242 10.59 -6.89 17.74
N MET A 243 10.60 -5.69 18.28
CA MET A 243 11.83 -4.94 18.48
C MET A 243 11.97 -4.45 19.90
N SER A 244 13.20 -4.47 20.41
CA SER A 244 13.53 -3.97 21.73
C SER A 244 13.11 -2.50 21.90
N GLY A 245 12.53 -2.16 23.04
CA GLY A 245 12.10 -0.80 23.37
C GLY A 245 10.76 -0.37 22.79
N THR A 246 10.02 -1.27 22.10
CA THR A 246 8.66 -0.99 21.58
C THR A 246 7.72 -2.14 21.88
N THR A 247 6.40 -1.88 21.81
CA THR A 247 5.35 -2.90 21.90
C THR A 247 4.73 -3.23 20.54
N ASN A 248 5.21 -2.62 19.48
CA ASN A 248 4.70 -2.84 18.14
C ASN A 248 5.01 -4.25 17.63
N ILE A 249 4.25 -4.69 16.65
CA ILE A 249 4.52 -5.89 15.86
C ILE A 249 4.99 -5.46 14.48
N TYR A 250 5.87 -6.23 13.89
CA TYR A 250 6.55 -5.93 12.63
C TYR A 250 6.46 -7.11 11.66
N GLY A 251 6.76 -6.87 10.39
CA GLY A 251 6.95 -7.92 9.40
C GLY A 251 8.22 -8.72 9.65
N VAL A 252 8.17 -10.03 9.39
CA VAL A 252 9.34 -10.91 9.46
C VAL A 252 10.16 -10.74 8.19
N ARG A 253 11.47 -10.48 8.33
CA ARG A 253 12.37 -10.22 7.20
C ARG A 253 12.67 -11.46 6.37
N ASN A 254 13.11 -12.56 7.03
CA ASN A 254 13.54 -13.77 6.35
C ASN A 254 12.71 -14.96 6.80
N VAL A 255 12.23 -15.76 5.86
CA VAL A 255 11.47 -16.99 6.10
C VAL A 255 12.06 -18.12 5.26
N ARG A 256 12.39 -19.23 5.90
CA ARG A 256 12.76 -20.49 5.23
C ARG A 256 11.84 -21.60 5.69
N CYS A 257 11.44 -22.46 4.75
CA CYS A 257 10.67 -23.67 5.02
C CYS A 257 11.41 -24.89 4.47
N TYR A 258 11.45 -25.92 5.28
CA TYR A 258 12.10 -27.18 4.94
C TYR A 258 11.12 -28.34 5.11
N VAL A 259 11.23 -29.33 4.21
CA VAL A 259 10.59 -30.64 4.31
C VAL A 259 11.68 -31.69 4.15
N ASP A 260 11.82 -32.60 5.14
CA ASP A 260 12.90 -33.61 5.19
C ASP A 260 14.30 -33.02 4.94
N ASP A 261 14.57 -31.85 5.58
CA ASP A 261 15.79 -31.06 5.46
C ASP A 261 16.07 -30.44 4.08
N VAL A 262 15.17 -30.60 3.11
CA VAL A 262 15.24 -29.91 1.82
C VAL A 262 14.51 -28.57 1.91
N ILE A 263 15.11 -27.48 1.43
CA ILE A 263 14.46 -26.17 1.32
C ILE A 263 13.37 -26.28 0.24
N VAL A 264 12.13 -25.98 0.62
CA VAL A 264 10.99 -25.87 -0.29
C VAL A 264 10.56 -24.42 -0.54
N TYR A 265 11.00 -23.51 0.35
CA TYR A 265 10.68 -22.09 0.24
C TYR A 265 11.72 -21.24 0.96
N GLN A 266 12.11 -20.13 0.32
CA GLN A 266 12.91 -19.09 0.94
C GLN A 266 12.45 -17.71 0.45
N SER A 267 12.36 -16.75 1.35
CA SER A 267 12.10 -15.35 1.02
C SER A 267 12.87 -14.41 1.92
N CYS A 268 13.24 -13.26 1.35
CA CYS A 268 13.85 -12.13 2.04
C CYS A 268 13.16 -10.83 1.61
N CYS A 269 12.62 -10.08 2.56
CA CYS A 269 12.00 -8.79 2.28
C CYS A 269 12.99 -7.67 2.65
N ASP A 270 13.93 -7.36 1.75
CA ASP A 270 14.92 -6.30 1.89
C ASP A 270 14.85 -5.25 0.78
N SER A 271 14.12 -5.53 -0.28
CA SER A 271 13.76 -4.61 -1.35
C SER A 271 12.38 -4.94 -1.89
N ILE A 272 11.71 -3.97 -2.49
CA ILE A 272 10.43 -4.13 -3.18
C ILE A 272 10.41 -3.22 -4.40
N THR A 273 9.51 -3.48 -5.35
CA THR A 273 9.16 -2.53 -6.41
C THR A 273 7.71 -2.10 -6.27
N PHE A 274 7.39 -0.87 -6.63
CA PHE A 274 6.00 -0.40 -6.55
C PHE A 274 5.08 -1.15 -7.53
N SER A 275 5.61 -1.56 -8.69
CA SER A 275 4.87 -2.37 -9.67
C SER A 275 4.51 -3.75 -9.12
N GLU A 276 5.38 -4.36 -8.32
CA GLU A 276 5.16 -5.67 -7.72
C GLU A 276 4.46 -5.63 -6.37
N SER A 277 4.40 -4.46 -5.71
CA SER A 277 3.93 -4.34 -4.32
C SER A 277 2.52 -4.91 -4.10
N ARG A 278 1.65 -4.87 -5.13
CA ARG A 278 0.30 -5.43 -5.03
C ARG A 278 0.25 -6.96 -5.06
N TYR A 279 1.30 -7.64 -5.50
CA TYR A 279 1.38 -9.10 -5.39
C TYR A 279 1.39 -9.58 -3.93
N ILE A 280 1.49 -8.67 -2.95
CA ILE A 280 1.23 -9.00 -1.55
C ILE A 280 -0.11 -9.72 -1.37
N ASN A 281 -1.11 -9.43 -2.19
CA ASN A 281 -2.42 -10.08 -2.13
C ASN A 281 -2.38 -11.57 -2.53
N ALA A 282 -1.35 -11.98 -3.28
CA ALA A 282 -1.01 -13.38 -3.54
C ALA A 282 -0.03 -13.94 -2.51
N PHE A 283 0.88 -13.11 -2.00
CA PHE A 283 1.86 -13.47 -0.98
C PHE A 283 1.22 -13.85 0.36
N ILE A 284 0.09 -13.24 0.70
CA ILE A 284 -0.69 -13.57 1.90
C ILE A 284 -1.96 -14.36 1.56
N ASP A 285 -2.49 -15.10 2.53
CA ASP A 285 -3.84 -15.66 2.41
C ASP A 285 -4.87 -14.53 2.52
N PHE A 286 -5.23 -13.97 1.35
CA PHE A 286 -6.13 -12.82 1.25
C PHE A 286 -7.51 -13.11 1.80
N HIS A 287 -8.00 -14.36 1.65
CA HIS A 287 -9.25 -14.78 2.25
C HIS A 287 -9.19 -14.67 3.79
N GLU A 288 -8.11 -15.14 4.40
CA GLU A 288 -7.91 -15.05 5.84
C GLU A 288 -7.83 -13.60 6.32
N LEU A 289 -7.07 -12.77 5.59
CA LEU A 289 -6.95 -11.34 5.88
C LEU A 289 -8.30 -10.63 5.88
N ARG A 290 -9.17 -10.94 4.90
CA ARG A 290 -10.48 -10.30 4.75
C ARG A 290 -11.55 -10.86 5.70
N SER A 291 -11.44 -12.12 6.11
CA SER A 291 -12.41 -12.81 6.97
C SER A 291 -12.10 -12.64 8.45
N ASN A 292 -10.82 -12.60 8.86
CA ASN A 292 -10.35 -12.64 10.25
C ASN A 292 -9.70 -11.32 10.73
N LYS A 293 -10.34 -10.18 10.49
CA LYS A 293 -9.98 -8.86 11.06
C LYS A 293 -8.49 -8.48 10.85
N GLY A 294 -7.95 -8.73 9.66
CA GLY A 294 -6.57 -8.36 9.33
C GLY A 294 -5.50 -9.38 9.77
N SER A 295 -5.90 -10.61 10.09
CA SER A 295 -4.97 -11.70 10.37
C SER A 295 -4.29 -12.16 9.08
N ALA A 296 -3.01 -11.85 8.89
CA ALA A 296 -2.26 -12.30 7.73
C ALA A 296 -1.58 -13.66 8.00
N ILE A 297 -1.82 -14.64 7.13
CA ILE A 297 -0.99 -15.84 6.99
C ILE A 297 -0.16 -15.62 5.73
N MET A 298 1.15 -15.60 5.84
CA MET A 298 2.07 -15.55 4.72
C MET A 298 2.07 -16.93 4.05
N ARG A 299 1.77 -16.98 2.76
CA ARG A 299 1.88 -18.20 1.97
C ARG A 299 3.35 -18.46 1.68
N THR A 300 3.79 -19.68 1.90
CA THR A 300 5.13 -20.12 1.53
C THR A 300 5.09 -20.94 0.24
N TYR A 301 4.32 -20.44 -0.71
CA TYR A 301 4.21 -20.90 -2.08
C TYR A 301 3.75 -19.78 -3.00
N MET A 302 4.05 -19.89 -4.28
CA MET A 302 3.67 -18.91 -5.29
C MET A 302 2.41 -19.36 -6.04
N GLN A 303 1.39 -18.51 -6.09
CA GLN A 303 0.22 -18.74 -6.95
C GLN A 303 0.60 -18.56 -8.42
N PRO A 304 -0.06 -19.24 -9.37
CA PRO A 304 0.30 -19.21 -10.78
C PRO A 304 0.36 -17.80 -11.41
N GLY A 305 -0.57 -16.92 -11.05
CA GLY A 305 -0.61 -15.53 -11.52
C GLY A 305 0.18 -14.54 -10.66
N ASN A 306 1.06 -15.01 -9.76
CA ASN A 306 1.93 -14.15 -8.97
C ASN A 306 3.29 -14.03 -9.66
N GLU A 307 3.60 -12.86 -10.19
CA GLU A 307 4.83 -12.55 -10.90
C GLU A 307 5.85 -11.77 -10.04
N MET A 308 5.63 -11.71 -8.71
CA MET A 308 6.55 -11.04 -7.81
C MET A 308 7.88 -11.81 -7.75
N GLY A 309 8.96 -11.18 -8.18
CA GLY A 309 10.29 -11.79 -8.23
C GLY A 309 11.21 -11.39 -7.07
N ILE A 310 11.06 -10.16 -6.58
CA ILE A 310 12.08 -9.52 -5.76
C ILE A 310 12.14 -10.03 -4.30
N VAL A 311 11.04 -10.53 -3.76
CA VAL A 311 10.96 -11.02 -2.35
C VAL A 311 11.34 -12.50 -2.24
N TYR A 312 11.21 -13.27 -3.33
CA TYR A 312 11.49 -14.69 -3.33
C TYR A 312 12.94 -14.98 -3.75
N ASP A 313 13.65 -15.81 -2.97
CA ASP A 313 15.03 -16.22 -3.29
C ASP A 313 15.07 -17.57 -4.01
N ASP A 314 14.64 -18.63 -3.30
CA ASP A 314 14.67 -20.00 -3.82
C ASP A 314 13.37 -20.73 -3.46
N MET A 315 12.70 -21.26 -4.48
CA MET A 315 11.41 -21.95 -4.32
C MET A 315 11.29 -23.14 -5.27
N PRO A 316 11.91 -24.27 -5.00
CA PRO A 316 11.69 -25.49 -5.78
C PRO A 316 10.19 -25.82 -5.85
N GLY A 317 9.69 -26.09 -7.07
CA GLY A 317 8.27 -26.39 -7.27
C GLY A 317 7.29 -25.27 -6.87
N ASN A 318 7.75 -24.00 -6.90
CA ASN A 318 6.97 -22.84 -6.44
C ASN A 318 6.47 -22.97 -4.99
N GLY A 319 7.25 -23.63 -4.11
CA GLY A 319 6.88 -23.84 -2.72
C GLY A 319 5.84 -24.95 -2.51
N THR A 320 5.48 -25.71 -3.55
CA THR A 320 4.61 -26.89 -3.43
C THR A 320 5.45 -28.18 -3.40
N PHE A 321 4.95 -29.20 -2.71
CA PHE A 321 5.57 -30.52 -2.65
C PHE A 321 4.52 -31.63 -2.59
N ILE A 322 4.93 -32.89 -2.77
CA ILE A 322 4.01 -34.03 -2.87
C ILE A 322 4.14 -34.90 -1.63
N ILE A 323 3.03 -35.27 -1.04
CA ILE A 323 2.88 -36.28 0.01
C ILE A 323 2.30 -37.54 -0.66
N ASP A 324 3.12 -38.52 -0.96
CA ASP A 324 2.78 -39.73 -1.74
C ASP A 324 3.11 -41.04 -1.03
N GLU A 325 3.72 -40.98 0.16
CA GLU A 325 4.06 -42.13 0.99
C GLU A 325 3.33 -42.05 2.36
N GLU A 326 2.91 -43.20 2.88
CA GLU A 326 2.34 -43.36 4.22
C GLU A 326 3.44 -43.35 5.30
N ARG A 327 4.12 -42.20 5.46
CA ARG A 327 5.16 -41.94 6.45
C ARG A 327 5.03 -40.55 7.06
N GLU A 328 5.88 -40.25 8.00
CA GLU A 328 6.04 -38.92 8.54
C GLU A 328 7.04 -38.11 7.73
N TYR A 329 6.63 -36.90 7.29
CA TYR A 329 7.47 -35.89 6.66
C TYR A 329 7.82 -34.83 7.70
N LYS A 330 9.11 -34.65 7.97
CA LYS A 330 9.61 -33.70 8.99
C LYS A 330 9.67 -32.29 8.39
N CYS A 331 8.96 -31.36 9.01
CA CYS A 331 8.88 -29.98 8.53
C CYS A 331 9.47 -29.02 9.57
N ARG A 332 10.11 -27.95 9.09
CA ARG A 332 10.50 -26.83 9.93
C ARG A 332 10.43 -25.50 9.22
N TYR A 333 10.05 -24.45 9.96
CA TYR A 333 10.27 -23.06 9.59
C TYR A 333 11.46 -22.49 10.36
N GLU A 334 12.23 -21.65 9.69
CA GLU A 334 13.23 -20.78 10.27
C GLU A 334 12.85 -19.33 9.94
N LEU A 335 12.69 -18.52 10.99
CA LEU A 335 12.35 -17.09 10.90
C LEU A 335 13.53 -16.31 11.44
N THR A 336 14.03 -15.32 10.68
CA THR A 336 15.21 -14.55 11.10
C THR A 336 15.01 -13.07 10.77
N ASP A 337 15.35 -12.20 11.70
CA ASP A 337 15.39 -10.75 11.52
C ASP A 337 16.74 -10.26 10.95
N LEU A 338 16.92 -8.93 10.84
CA LEU A 338 18.16 -8.29 10.40
C LEU A 338 19.32 -8.50 11.39
N TYR A 339 19.03 -8.65 12.68
CA TYR A 339 20.05 -8.74 13.76
C TYR A 339 20.58 -10.17 13.92
N GLY A 340 19.93 -11.14 13.27
CA GLY A 340 20.28 -12.56 13.37
C GLY A 340 19.52 -13.27 14.48
N ASN A 341 18.53 -12.61 15.12
CA ASN A 341 17.67 -13.30 16.07
C ASN A 341 16.79 -14.29 15.30
N LYS A 342 16.78 -15.56 15.74
CA LYS A 342 16.19 -16.66 15.00
C LYS A 342 15.18 -17.43 15.84
N SER A 343 14.03 -17.76 15.24
CA SER A 343 13.05 -18.71 15.74
C SER A 343 12.90 -19.91 14.83
N VAL A 344 12.67 -21.08 15.42
CA VAL A 344 12.50 -22.35 14.69
C VAL A 344 11.20 -23.01 15.11
N VAL A 345 10.33 -23.32 14.14
CA VAL A 345 9.11 -24.11 14.35
C VAL A 345 9.29 -25.49 13.74
N ARG A 346 9.08 -26.56 14.53
CA ARG A 346 9.13 -27.94 14.07
C ARG A 346 7.76 -28.59 14.15
N PHE A 347 7.40 -29.35 13.13
CA PHE A 347 6.16 -30.12 13.05
C PHE A 347 6.32 -31.25 12.04
N ALA A 348 5.29 -32.10 11.93
CA ALA A 348 5.27 -33.17 10.96
C ALA A 348 3.97 -33.17 10.14
N ILE A 349 4.05 -33.77 8.94
CA ILE A 349 2.90 -34.13 8.13
C ILE A 349 2.91 -35.65 7.99
N THR A 350 1.86 -36.31 8.44
CA THR A 350 1.68 -37.76 8.23
C THR A 350 0.98 -37.97 6.90
N GLY A 351 1.64 -38.70 5.99
CA GLY A 351 1.04 -39.13 4.72
C GLY A 351 -0.11 -40.10 5.00
N LYS A 352 -1.32 -39.72 4.58
CA LYS A 352 -2.53 -40.50 4.76
C LYS A 352 -3.47 -40.31 3.59
N LYS A 353 -3.71 -41.39 2.85
CA LYS A 353 -4.64 -41.38 1.72
C LYS A 353 -6.04 -40.97 2.18
N SER A 354 -6.63 -40.02 1.47
CA SER A 354 -8.01 -39.57 1.72
C SER A 354 -8.93 -40.20 0.68
N ALA A 355 -10.04 -40.77 1.12
CA ALA A 355 -11.04 -41.44 0.28
C ALA A 355 -12.12 -40.46 -0.23
N GLY A 356 -11.79 -39.27 -0.66
CA GLY A 356 -12.75 -38.28 -1.15
C GLY A 356 -12.48 -37.86 -2.59
N THR A 357 -13.50 -37.99 -3.47
CA THR A 357 -13.45 -37.34 -4.77
C THR A 357 -13.79 -35.86 -4.59
N PRO A 358 -12.97 -34.91 -5.07
CA PRO A 358 -13.31 -33.49 -5.02
C PRO A 358 -14.61 -33.25 -5.79
N LYS A 359 -15.52 -32.46 -5.21
CA LYS A 359 -16.72 -32.00 -5.93
C LYS A 359 -16.30 -30.84 -6.85
N GLU A 360 -16.70 -30.88 -8.12
CA GLU A 360 -16.52 -29.72 -8.99
C GLU A 360 -17.30 -28.53 -8.42
N PRO A 361 -16.70 -27.33 -8.40
CA PRO A 361 -17.37 -26.13 -7.93
C PRO A 361 -18.43 -25.66 -8.90
N ASP A 362 -19.46 -25.01 -8.38
CA ASP A 362 -20.43 -24.28 -9.16
C ASP A 362 -19.78 -22.99 -9.71
N GLY A 363 -20.31 -22.44 -10.82
CA GLY A 363 -19.86 -21.18 -11.40
C GLY A 363 -19.22 -21.31 -12.79
N VAL A 364 -18.83 -20.19 -13.36
CA VAL A 364 -18.16 -20.12 -14.67
C VAL A 364 -16.64 -20.12 -14.44
N HIS A 365 -15.93 -21.05 -15.07
CA HIS A 365 -14.47 -21.11 -14.96
C HIS A 365 -13.83 -19.88 -15.61
N PHE A 366 -13.08 -19.13 -14.82
CA PHE A 366 -12.23 -18.01 -15.25
C PHE A 366 -10.78 -18.35 -15.03
N SER A 367 -9.96 -18.24 -16.07
CA SER A 367 -8.53 -18.53 -15.99
C SER A 367 -7.70 -17.27 -15.72
N TYR A 368 -6.71 -17.38 -14.84
CA TYR A 368 -5.77 -16.28 -14.56
C TYR A 368 -4.94 -15.89 -15.80
N GLY A 369 -4.73 -16.83 -16.72
CA GLY A 369 -3.89 -16.66 -17.92
C GLY A 369 -4.61 -16.07 -19.14
N HIS A 370 -5.89 -15.75 -19.05
CA HIS A 370 -6.70 -15.25 -20.15
C HIS A 370 -7.55 -14.06 -19.75
N ASP A 371 -8.06 -13.34 -20.74
CA ASP A 371 -9.17 -12.41 -20.54
C ASP A 371 -10.44 -13.20 -20.26
N ASN A 372 -11.23 -12.75 -19.29
CA ASN A 372 -12.47 -13.40 -18.90
C ASN A 372 -13.62 -12.40 -18.97
N GLU A 373 -14.74 -12.84 -19.51
CA GLU A 373 -15.96 -12.04 -19.62
C GLU A 373 -17.16 -12.79 -19.06
N TYR A 374 -18.05 -12.06 -18.40
CA TYR A 374 -19.36 -12.53 -17.99
C TYR A 374 -20.39 -11.44 -18.23
N ALA A 375 -21.44 -11.76 -18.97
CA ALA A 375 -22.49 -10.83 -19.32
C ALA A 375 -23.88 -11.41 -19.11
N THR A 376 -24.80 -10.56 -18.68
CA THR A 376 -26.26 -10.78 -18.67
C THR A 376 -26.96 -9.53 -19.19
N ASP A 377 -28.28 -9.50 -19.19
CA ASP A 377 -29.06 -8.33 -19.59
C ASP A 377 -28.88 -7.12 -18.64
N GLU A 378 -28.34 -7.32 -17.43
CA GLU A 378 -28.21 -6.30 -16.38
C GLU A 378 -26.76 -5.99 -15.99
N ILE A 379 -25.81 -6.87 -16.30
CA ILE A 379 -24.41 -6.70 -15.90
C ILE A 379 -23.44 -7.24 -16.97
N ASN A 380 -22.32 -6.56 -17.12
CA ASN A 380 -21.17 -7.06 -17.86
C ASN A 380 -19.90 -6.80 -17.02
N ILE A 381 -19.05 -7.83 -16.86
CA ILE A 381 -17.75 -7.69 -16.25
C ILE A 381 -16.67 -8.28 -17.17
N HIS A 382 -15.63 -7.47 -17.43
CA HIS A 382 -14.40 -7.88 -18.10
C HIS A 382 -13.24 -7.89 -17.10
N ILE A 383 -12.66 -9.08 -16.89
CA ILE A 383 -11.50 -9.30 -16.03
C ILE A 383 -10.30 -9.59 -16.93
N PRO A 384 -9.39 -8.62 -17.15
CA PRO A 384 -8.28 -8.76 -18.08
C PRO A 384 -7.24 -9.77 -17.60
N VAL A 385 -6.47 -10.34 -18.52
CA VAL A 385 -5.35 -11.23 -18.24
C VAL A 385 -4.39 -10.59 -17.22
N GLY A 386 -3.94 -11.39 -16.24
CA GLY A 386 -3.10 -10.95 -15.12
C GLY A 386 -3.85 -10.11 -14.07
N ALA A 387 -5.19 -10.09 -14.08
CA ALA A 387 -5.98 -9.53 -12.97
C ALA A 387 -6.22 -10.56 -11.86
N LEU A 388 -6.28 -11.84 -12.19
CA LEU A 388 -6.42 -12.95 -11.24
C LEU A 388 -5.04 -13.52 -10.89
N TYR A 389 -4.89 -14.02 -9.66
CA TYR A 389 -3.68 -14.72 -9.21
C TYR A 389 -3.76 -16.24 -9.36
N ASP A 390 -4.98 -16.77 -9.59
CA ASP A 390 -5.27 -18.17 -9.75
C ASP A 390 -6.59 -18.33 -10.52
N ASP A 391 -6.87 -19.51 -11.04
CA ASP A 391 -8.16 -19.82 -11.63
C ASP A 391 -9.27 -19.71 -10.59
N ILE A 392 -10.45 -19.25 -11.02
CA ILE A 392 -11.63 -19.15 -10.18
C ILE A 392 -12.85 -19.71 -10.89
N TYR A 393 -13.86 -20.09 -10.12
CA TYR A 393 -15.19 -20.39 -10.61
C TYR A 393 -16.11 -19.23 -10.25
N PHE A 394 -16.27 -18.32 -11.21
CA PHE A 394 -16.98 -17.06 -11.03
C PHE A 394 -18.47 -17.28 -10.79
N GLU A 395 -18.99 -16.65 -9.77
CA GLU A 395 -20.40 -16.67 -9.40
C GLU A 395 -20.97 -15.27 -9.43
N HIS A 396 -22.21 -15.15 -9.90
CA HIS A 396 -22.95 -13.90 -9.91
C HIS A 396 -24.40 -14.14 -9.45
N SER A 397 -24.94 -13.18 -8.73
CA SER A 397 -26.37 -13.10 -8.42
C SER A 397 -26.82 -11.65 -8.33
N ALA A 398 -28.08 -11.41 -8.66
CA ALA A 398 -28.68 -10.08 -8.61
C ALA A 398 -29.99 -10.11 -7.79
N LYS A 399 -30.29 -8.97 -7.18
CA LYS A 399 -31.55 -8.72 -6.48
C LYS A 399 -32.10 -7.36 -6.91
N PRO A 400 -33.35 -7.24 -7.38
CA PRO A 400 -34.00 -5.95 -7.58
C PRO A 400 -34.05 -5.14 -6.28
N SER A 401 -33.95 -3.82 -6.38
CA SER A 401 -33.94 -2.94 -5.21
C SER A 401 -34.49 -1.55 -5.56
N ASP A 402 -35.48 -1.08 -4.82
CA ASP A 402 -36.01 0.28 -4.96
C ASP A 402 -35.09 1.35 -4.32
N ALA A 403 -34.04 0.92 -3.62
CA ALA A 403 -33.07 1.84 -2.98
C ALA A 403 -31.95 2.29 -3.93
N TYR A 404 -31.87 1.74 -5.13
CA TYR A 404 -30.83 2.01 -6.12
C TYR A 404 -31.46 2.15 -7.52
N TYR A 405 -30.73 2.76 -8.43
CA TYR A 405 -31.10 2.89 -9.84
C TYR A 405 -30.80 1.63 -10.66
N SER A 406 -30.20 0.61 -10.05
CA SER A 406 -29.97 -0.71 -10.61
C SER A 406 -30.40 -1.80 -9.64
N SER A 407 -30.45 -3.07 -10.09
CA SER A 407 -30.36 -4.21 -9.19
C SER A 407 -29.11 -4.16 -8.34
N VAL A 408 -29.13 -4.83 -7.19
CA VAL A 408 -27.93 -5.05 -6.36
C VAL A 408 -27.28 -6.35 -6.82
N HIS A 409 -26.07 -6.25 -7.36
CA HIS A 409 -25.31 -7.36 -7.93
C HIS A 409 -24.27 -7.87 -6.95
N ASN A 410 -24.28 -9.16 -6.64
CA ASN A 410 -23.18 -9.83 -5.99
C ASN A 410 -22.24 -10.37 -7.07
N VAL A 411 -21.11 -9.71 -7.24
CA VAL A 411 -20.10 -9.98 -8.26
C VAL A 411 -19.00 -10.80 -7.60
N HIS A 412 -19.19 -12.09 -7.53
CA HIS A 412 -18.31 -13.06 -6.90
C HIS A 412 -17.98 -12.72 -5.42
N TYR A 413 -16.89 -13.25 -4.90
CA TYR A 413 -16.51 -13.14 -3.49
C TYR A 413 -15.45 -12.06 -3.29
N ARG A 414 -15.71 -11.16 -2.35
CA ARG A 414 -14.78 -10.10 -1.93
C ARG A 414 -13.44 -10.63 -1.41
N THR A 415 -13.36 -11.89 -1.06
CA THR A 415 -12.16 -12.58 -0.57
C THR A 415 -11.24 -13.07 -1.68
N VAL A 416 -11.63 -12.89 -2.94
CA VAL A 416 -10.79 -13.11 -4.13
C VAL A 416 -10.16 -11.77 -4.52
N PRO A 417 -8.82 -11.65 -4.46
CA PRO A 417 -8.13 -10.40 -4.79
C PRO A 417 -7.99 -10.19 -6.29
N LEU A 418 -8.02 -8.94 -6.72
CA LEU A 418 -7.70 -8.54 -8.09
C LEU A 418 -6.37 -7.77 -8.12
N HIS A 419 -5.49 -8.11 -9.07
CA HIS A 419 -4.24 -7.40 -9.31
C HIS A 419 -4.47 -6.12 -10.11
N LYS A 420 -5.23 -6.19 -11.20
CA LYS A 420 -5.56 -5.07 -12.10
C LYS A 420 -6.99 -4.60 -11.87
N HIS A 421 -7.30 -3.42 -12.40
CA HIS A 421 -8.69 -2.99 -12.50
C HIS A 421 -9.43 -3.80 -13.56
N CYS A 422 -10.69 -4.08 -13.28
CA CYS A 422 -11.64 -4.72 -14.15
C CYS A 422 -12.71 -3.71 -14.55
N ASP A 423 -13.29 -3.86 -15.73
CA ASP A 423 -14.43 -3.06 -16.17
C ASP A 423 -15.72 -3.74 -15.74
N LEU A 424 -16.53 -3.05 -14.96
CA LEU A 424 -17.83 -3.49 -14.49
C LEU A 424 -18.89 -2.53 -14.99
N SER A 425 -19.77 -3.00 -15.86
CA SER A 425 -20.93 -2.26 -16.37
C SER A 425 -22.21 -2.80 -15.77
N ILE A 426 -23.03 -1.93 -15.21
CA ILE A 426 -24.33 -2.26 -14.61
C ILE A 426 -25.40 -1.44 -15.31
N LYS A 427 -26.48 -2.12 -15.74
CA LYS A 427 -27.62 -1.48 -16.38
C LYS A 427 -28.51 -0.78 -15.36
N LEU A 428 -28.95 0.41 -15.69
CA LEU A 428 -29.95 1.13 -14.89
C LEU A 428 -31.34 0.55 -15.17
N MET A 429 -32.13 0.34 -14.12
CA MET A 429 -33.55 -0.01 -14.21
C MET A 429 -34.43 1.21 -14.44
N CYS A 430 -33.97 2.39 -14.00
CA CYS A 430 -34.65 3.65 -14.13
C CYS A 430 -33.64 4.73 -14.49
N ASP A 431 -33.81 5.37 -15.64
CA ASP A 431 -32.95 6.39 -16.21
C ASP A 431 -33.75 7.69 -16.38
N THR A 432 -33.84 8.46 -15.30
CA THR A 432 -34.69 9.67 -15.21
C THR A 432 -33.93 10.93 -14.83
N LEU A 433 -32.62 10.80 -14.54
CA LEU A 433 -31.78 11.92 -14.13
C LEU A 433 -30.73 12.23 -15.22
N PRO A 434 -30.12 13.42 -15.20
CA PRO A 434 -28.97 13.72 -16.05
C PRO A 434 -27.82 12.73 -15.82
N ASP A 435 -27.12 12.36 -16.88
CA ASP A 435 -26.07 11.34 -16.94
C ASP A 435 -25.01 11.48 -15.83
N ASN A 436 -24.62 12.72 -15.51
CA ASN A 436 -23.61 13.04 -14.51
C ASN A 436 -24.10 12.88 -13.06
N LYS A 437 -25.36 12.52 -12.82
CA LYS A 437 -25.88 12.31 -11.46
C LYS A 437 -25.71 10.90 -10.96
N TYR A 438 -25.44 9.94 -11.83
CA TYR A 438 -25.24 8.56 -11.45
C TYR A 438 -23.81 8.29 -10.98
N TYR A 439 -23.67 7.37 -10.01
CA TYR A 439 -22.39 6.85 -9.55
C TYR A 439 -22.55 5.41 -9.02
N GLY A 440 -21.46 4.66 -9.09
CA GLY A 440 -21.41 3.29 -8.59
C GLY A 440 -21.10 3.23 -7.09
N VAL A 441 -21.60 2.21 -6.43
CA VAL A 441 -21.27 1.90 -5.04
C VAL A 441 -20.84 0.46 -4.87
N ASN A 442 -19.75 0.24 -4.11
CA ASN A 442 -19.41 -1.06 -3.53
C ASN A 442 -19.99 -1.11 -2.11
N ILE A 443 -20.76 -2.15 -1.82
CA ILE A 443 -21.51 -2.29 -0.56
C ILE A 443 -20.87 -3.37 0.30
N HIS A 444 -20.44 -3.02 1.51
CA HIS A 444 -19.89 -3.98 2.45
C HIS A 444 -20.31 -3.69 3.89
N SER A 445 -20.89 -4.70 4.56
CA SER A 445 -21.34 -4.58 5.96
C SER A 445 -22.17 -3.32 6.23
N GLY A 446 -23.08 -2.98 5.30
CA GLY A 446 -23.94 -1.80 5.38
C GLY A 446 -23.26 -0.47 5.07
N LYS A 447 -21.94 -0.47 4.79
CA LYS A 447 -21.19 0.72 4.33
C LYS A 447 -21.12 0.75 2.82
N LYS A 448 -21.18 1.96 2.25
CA LYS A 448 -21.01 2.20 0.82
C LYS A 448 -19.66 2.86 0.57
N SER A 449 -18.98 2.43 -0.47
CA SER A 449 -17.79 3.10 -1.02
C SER A 449 -18.14 3.57 -2.42
N THR A 450 -17.99 4.86 -2.67
CA THR A 450 -18.27 5.49 -3.96
C THR A 450 -17.27 5.07 -5.02
N ILE A 451 -17.75 4.78 -6.22
CA ILE A 451 -16.93 4.51 -7.40
C ILE A 451 -17.43 5.38 -8.53
N ILE A 452 -16.57 6.26 -9.00
CA ILE A 452 -16.88 7.13 -10.13
C ILE A 452 -16.56 6.39 -11.41
N GLY A 453 -17.50 6.42 -12.34
CA GLY A 453 -17.44 5.79 -13.65
C GLY A 453 -18.06 6.69 -14.72
N GLN A 454 -18.56 6.06 -15.77
CA GLN A 454 -19.19 6.75 -16.91
C GLN A 454 -20.55 6.13 -17.19
N TYR A 455 -21.54 6.99 -17.41
CA TYR A 455 -22.84 6.60 -17.90
C TYR A 455 -22.86 6.66 -19.44
N ASP A 456 -23.42 5.66 -20.07
CA ASP A 456 -23.69 5.62 -21.50
C ASP A 456 -24.91 4.74 -21.81
N ALA A 457 -25.91 5.30 -22.47
CA ALA A 457 -27.08 4.60 -23.02
C ALA A 457 -27.75 3.58 -22.06
N GLY A 458 -27.97 3.97 -20.80
CA GLY A 458 -28.60 3.14 -19.77
C GLY A 458 -27.64 2.21 -19.02
N TRP A 459 -26.35 2.27 -19.31
CA TRP A 459 -25.32 1.51 -18.63
C TRP A 459 -24.37 2.43 -17.84
N TYR A 460 -24.00 2.03 -16.64
CA TYR A 460 -22.97 2.70 -15.84
C TYR A 460 -21.73 1.82 -15.74
N THR A 461 -20.65 2.24 -16.38
CA THR A 461 -19.38 1.50 -16.41
C THR A 461 -18.38 2.09 -15.42
N MET A 462 -17.82 1.23 -14.58
CA MET A 462 -16.85 1.61 -13.54
C MET A 462 -15.62 0.69 -13.56
N LYS A 463 -14.47 1.24 -13.18
CA LYS A 463 -13.25 0.47 -12.98
C LYS A 463 -13.17 -0.02 -11.54
N VAL A 464 -13.30 -1.33 -11.34
CA VAL A 464 -13.27 -1.96 -10.02
C VAL A 464 -11.99 -2.77 -9.81
N ARG A 465 -11.52 -2.83 -8.58
CA ARG A 465 -10.32 -3.60 -8.21
C ARG A 465 -10.56 -4.50 -6.98
N ASP A 466 -11.79 -4.61 -6.57
CA ASP A 466 -12.30 -5.56 -5.57
C ASP A 466 -13.54 -6.23 -6.17
N LEU A 467 -13.77 -7.49 -5.84
CA LEU A 467 -15.04 -8.19 -6.11
C LEU A 467 -16.00 -7.98 -4.93
N GLY A 468 -17.28 -8.35 -5.08
CA GLY A 468 -18.28 -8.22 -4.04
C GLY A 468 -19.59 -7.60 -4.49
N VAL A 469 -20.24 -6.80 -3.65
CA VAL A 469 -21.59 -6.30 -3.90
C VAL A 469 -21.57 -4.90 -4.50
N TYR A 470 -22.26 -4.70 -5.62
CA TYR A 470 -22.31 -3.47 -6.38
C TYR A 470 -23.73 -3.05 -6.72
N ALA A 471 -23.93 -1.75 -6.83
CA ALA A 471 -25.14 -1.14 -7.37
C ALA A 471 -24.81 0.23 -7.97
N VAL A 472 -25.76 0.78 -8.76
CA VAL A 472 -25.71 2.16 -9.23
C VAL A 472 -26.74 2.97 -8.45
N THR A 473 -26.32 4.16 -7.99
CA THR A 473 -27.17 5.12 -7.29
C THR A 473 -26.99 6.50 -7.93
N ALA A 474 -27.64 7.54 -7.35
CA ALA A 474 -27.51 8.89 -7.86
C ALA A 474 -27.31 9.90 -6.72
N ASP A 475 -26.69 11.03 -7.07
CA ASP A 475 -26.49 12.16 -6.18
C ASP A 475 -26.99 13.45 -6.83
N THR A 476 -28.01 14.04 -6.22
CA THR A 476 -28.59 15.33 -6.59
C THR A 476 -28.45 16.39 -5.47
N ILE A 477 -27.72 16.04 -4.39
CA ILE A 477 -27.61 16.85 -3.18
C ILE A 477 -26.24 17.52 -3.16
N ALA A 478 -26.22 18.84 -3.15
CA ALA A 478 -24.97 19.58 -3.12
C ALA A 478 -24.22 19.45 -1.78
N PRO A 479 -22.87 19.51 -1.81
CA PRO A 479 -22.02 19.47 -0.62
C PRO A 479 -22.37 20.53 0.41
N THR A 480 -22.07 20.28 1.67
CA THR A 480 -22.24 21.25 2.76
C THR A 480 -20.93 21.96 3.09
N ILE A 481 -21.03 23.28 3.40
CA ILE A 481 -19.90 24.12 3.83
C ILE A 481 -20.27 24.78 5.16
N THR A 482 -19.52 24.50 6.22
CA THR A 482 -19.80 25.04 7.56
C THR A 482 -18.55 25.73 8.10
N PRO A 483 -18.64 27.06 8.47
CA PRO A 483 -17.55 27.74 9.18
C PRO A 483 -17.24 27.02 10.50
N HIS A 484 -15.95 26.84 10.81
CA HIS A 484 -15.51 26.16 12.02
C HIS A 484 -14.74 27.12 12.95
N ASN A 485 -15.28 27.38 14.16
CA ASN A 485 -14.74 28.30 15.15
C ASN A 485 -14.46 29.68 14.56
N SER A 486 -15.42 30.25 13.84
CA SER A 486 -15.26 31.51 13.11
C SER A 486 -14.96 32.71 14.03
N GLU A 487 -15.40 32.68 15.27
CA GLU A 487 -15.10 33.65 16.30
C GLU A 487 -13.60 33.74 16.67
N LYS A 488 -12.84 32.71 16.37
CA LYS A 488 -11.38 32.62 16.65
C LYS A 488 -10.49 32.94 15.45
N TRP A 489 -11.05 33.13 14.26
CA TRP A 489 -10.23 33.28 13.05
C TRP A 489 -9.28 34.45 13.09
N ALA A 490 -9.80 35.63 13.54
CA ALA A 490 -9.00 36.84 13.64
C ALA A 490 -7.86 36.70 14.67
N THR A 491 -8.10 36.04 15.80
CA THR A 491 -7.10 35.87 16.87
C THR A 491 -6.12 34.77 16.57
N SER A 492 -6.56 33.67 15.94
CA SER A 492 -5.70 32.54 15.57
C SER A 492 -4.93 32.77 14.27
N GLY A 493 -5.35 33.71 13.43
CA GLY A 493 -4.82 33.91 12.10
C GLY A 493 -5.11 32.77 11.13
N VAL A 494 -6.11 31.90 11.43
CA VAL A 494 -6.43 30.73 10.60
C VAL A 494 -7.93 30.62 10.40
N VAL A 495 -8.34 30.69 9.14
CA VAL A 495 -9.72 30.44 8.70
C VAL A 495 -9.94 28.94 8.51
N ARG A 496 -11.07 28.40 8.97
CA ARG A 496 -11.41 26.98 8.81
C ARG A 496 -12.85 26.78 8.38
N PHE A 497 -13.05 25.86 7.43
CA PHE A 497 -14.38 25.40 7.02
C PHE A 497 -14.41 23.88 7.03
N LYS A 498 -15.47 23.31 7.62
CA LYS A 498 -15.78 21.90 7.41
C LYS A 498 -16.56 21.77 6.11
N ILE A 499 -16.12 20.90 5.21
CA ILE A 499 -16.83 20.55 3.98
C ILE A 499 -17.20 19.07 4.04
N ALA A 500 -18.39 18.73 3.55
CA ALA A 500 -18.83 17.33 3.55
C ALA A 500 -19.84 17.09 2.46
N ASP A 501 -19.70 15.95 1.84
CA ASP A 501 -20.69 15.32 0.99
C ASP A 501 -20.92 13.89 1.47
N LYS A 502 -22.18 13.43 1.51
CA LYS A 502 -22.56 12.12 2.07
C LYS A 502 -22.74 11.03 1.01
N GLU A 503 -22.92 11.45 -0.23
CA GLU A 503 -23.28 10.55 -1.34
C GLU A 503 -22.07 10.33 -2.24
N SER A 504 -21.86 11.16 -3.25
CA SER A 504 -20.77 10.95 -4.23
C SER A 504 -19.39 11.40 -3.73
N GLY A 505 -19.34 12.21 -2.67
CA GLY A 505 -18.10 12.72 -2.08
C GLY A 505 -17.58 14.00 -2.74
N ILE A 506 -16.61 14.67 -2.08
CA ILE A 506 -16.04 15.92 -2.57
C ILE A 506 -15.09 15.66 -3.74
N SER A 507 -15.35 16.31 -4.87
CA SER A 507 -14.51 16.29 -6.07
C SER A 507 -13.51 17.45 -6.08
N THR A 508 -14.02 18.69 -5.95
CA THR A 508 -13.17 19.89 -6.02
C THR A 508 -13.60 20.92 -5.00
N TYR A 509 -12.67 21.81 -4.67
CA TYR A 509 -12.98 23.00 -3.88
C TYR A 509 -12.11 24.17 -4.31
N ARG A 510 -12.58 25.39 -4.06
CA ARG A 510 -11.87 26.64 -4.28
C ARG A 510 -12.13 27.60 -3.14
N GLY A 511 -11.07 28.21 -2.63
CA GLY A 511 -11.15 29.27 -1.65
C GLY A 511 -10.65 30.60 -2.22
N GLU A 512 -11.39 31.68 -1.96
CA GLU A 512 -11.02 33.03 -2.38
C GLU A 512 -11.19 34.01 -1.22
N ILE A 513 -10.36 35.04 -1.19
CA ILE A 513 -10.54 36.20 -0.32
C ILE A 513 -10.53 37.46 -1.19
N ASP A 514 -11.55 38.26 -1.11
CA ASP A 514 -11.80 39.46 -1.95
C ASP A 514 -11.71 39.14 -3.46
N GLY A 515 -12.23 37.97 -3.87
CA GLY A 515 -12.26 37.53 -5.25
C GLY A 515 -10.90 37.05 -5.81
N LYS A 516 -9.88 36.91 -4.97
CA LYS A 516 -8.58 36.38 -5.35
C LYS A 516 -8.36 34.99 -4.72
N PHE A 517 -7.77 34.09 -5.48
CA PHE A 517 -7.42 32.77 -4.94
C PHE A 517 -6.61 32.89 -3.66
N CYS A 518 -7.00 32.12 -2.66
CA CYS A 518 -6.24 31.90 -1.44
C CYS A 518 -6.07 30.42 -1.19
N LEU A 519 -4.87 30.04 -0.73
CA LEU A 519 -4.53 28.65 -0.48
C LEU A 519 -5.30 28.15 0.76
N PHE A 520 -6.23 27.22 0.53
CA PHE A 520 -6.86 26.41 1.56
C PHE A 520 -6.30 25.00 1.53
N GLU A 521 -5.58 24.60 2.57
CA GLU A 521 -5.10 23.23 2.76
C GLU A 521 -6.28 22.32 3.13
N TYR A 522 -6.42 21.16 2.48
CA TYR A 522 -7.47 20.19 2.77
C TYR A 522 -6.95 19.03 3.61
N ASP A 523 -7.47 18.89 4.81
CA ASP A 523 -7.32 17.70 5.66
C ASP A 523 -8.52 16.76 5.41
N ALA A 524 -8.30 15.74 4.58
CA ALA A 524 -9.35 14.79 4.19
C ALA A 524 -9.83 13.90 5.36
N LYS A 525 -8.98 13.63 6.37
CA LYS A 525 -9.36 12.84 7.56
C LYS A 525 -10.40 13.55 8.42
N ARG A 526 -10.36 14.89 8.42
CA ARG A 526 -11.27 15.76 9.20
C ARG A 526 -12.31 16.45 8.36
N ASN A 527 -12.22 16.31 7.03
CA ASN A 527 -13.01 17.07 6.06
C ASN A 527 -12.90 18.59 6.29
N MET A 528 -11.66 19.06 6.50
CA MET A 528 -11.40 20.43 6.94
C MET A 528 -10.54 21.19 5.93
N LEU A 529 -11.04 22.33 5.47
CA LEU A 529 -10.27 23.35 4.76
C LEU A 529 -9.67 24.33 5.77
N SER A 530 -8.38 24.67 5.62
CA SER A 530 -7.68 25.63 6.49
C SER A 530 -6.84 26.60 5.68
N CYS A 531 -6.97 27.90 5.91
CA CYS A 531 -6.15 28.94 5.30
C CYS A 531 -5.43 29.76 6.39
N LYS A 532 -4.10 29.85 6.30
CA LYS A 532 -3.26 30.71 7.15
C LYS A 532 -3.32 32.14 6.60
N LEU A 533 -3.95 33.08 7.32
CA LEU A 533 -4.11 34.46 6.86
C LEU A 533 -2.77 35.20 6.68
N ALA A 534 -1.75 34.80 7.42
CA ALA A 534 -0.40 35.40 7.32
C ALA A 534 0.27 35.13 5.95
N THR A 535 -0.12 34.05 5.26
CA THR A 535 0.40 33.73 3.92
C THR A 535 -0.58 34.09 2.80
N ALA A 536 -1.78 34.58 3.14
CA ALA A 536 -2.76 35.04 2.17
C ALA A 536 -2.39 36.44 1.63
N PRO A 537 -2.66 36.75 0.35
CA PRO A 537 -2.35 38.05 -0.26
C PRO A 537 -3.39 39.13 0.13
N ILE A 538 -3.58 39.34 1.44
CA ILE A 538 -4.56 40.27 2.02
C ILE A 538 -3.89 41.25 2.99
N SER A 539 -4.51 42.41 3.18
CA SER A 539 -4.01 43.49 4.07
C SER A 539 -4.57 43.33 5.47
N ARG A 540 -3.78 43.68 6.50
CA ARG A 540 -4.28 43.77 7.89
C ARG A 540 -5.18 44.99 8.10
N ASN A 541 -5.95 44.95 9.19
CA ASN A 541 -6.86 46.02 9.66
C ASN A 541 -7.98 46.33 8.66
N LYS A 542 -8.41 45.37 7.84
CA LYS A 542 -9.52 45.49 6.89
C LYS A 542 -10.53 44.36 7.08
N THR A 543 -11.74 44.60 6.61
CA THR A 543 -12.75 43.55 6.48
C THR A 543 -12.60 42.90 5.12
N HIS A 544 -12.50 41.59 5.12
CA HIS A 544 -12.33 40.76 3.94
C HIS A 544 -13.52 39.84 3.73
N LYS A 545 -13.87 39.60 2.48
CA LYS A 545 -14.92 38.66 2.07
C LYS A 545 -14.27 37.34 1.65
N ILE A 546 -14.55 36.28 2.39
CA ILE A 546 -14.13 34.92 2.08
C ILE A 546 -15.23 34.25 1.28
N THR A 547 -14.86 33.55 0.19
CA THR A 547 -15.78 32.73 -0.61
C THR A 547 -15.18 31.34 -0.73
N ILE A 548 -15.95 30.31 -0.34
CA ILE A 548 -15.60 28.89 -0.52
C ILE A 548 -16.62 28.28 -1.46
N SER A 549 -16.16 27.68 -2.53
CA SER A 549 -16.97 26.88 -3.47
C SER A 549 -16.52 25.43 -3.42
N VAL A 550 -17.46 24.49 -3.37
CA VAL A 550 -17.21 23.06 -3.30
C VAL A 550 -18.13 22.36 -4.28
N ALA A 551 -17.59 21.41 -5.02
CA ALA A 551 -18.34 20.52 -5.90
C ALA A 551 -18.12 19.05 -5.50
N ASP A 552 -19.16 18.23 -5.65
CA ASP A 552 -19.10 16.78 -5.56
C ASP A 552 -18.74 16.11 -6.89
N HIS A 553 -18.67 14.79 -6.91
CA HIS A 553 -18.36 14.03 -8.13
C HIS A 553 -19.51 13.98 -9.13
N CYS A 554 -20.74 14.27 -8.72
CA CYS A 554 -21.92 14.36 -9.58
C CYS A 554 -22.23 15.80 -10.05
N GLY A 555 -21.29 16.74 -9.81
CA GLY A 555 -21.37 18.13 -10.28
C GLY A 555 -22.36 19.01 -9.52
N ASN A 556 -22.85 18.58 -8.34
CA ASN A 556 -23.62 19.48 -7.48
C ASN A 556 -22.67 20.42 -6.76
N THR A 557 -23.02 21.70 -6.67
CA THR A 557 -22.12 22.75 -6.16
C THR A 557 -22.75 23.55 -5.04
N THR A 558 -21.95 23.93 -4.05
CA THR A 558 -22.31 24.88 -3.01
C THR A 558 -21.28 26.00 -2.92
N THR A 559 -21.72 27.22 -2.77
CA THR A 559 -20.87 28.39 -2.48
C THR A 559 -21.30 29.03 -1.16
N LYS A 560 -20.32 29.27 -0.27
CA LYS A 560 -20.49 29.91 1.01
C LYS A 560 -19.66 31.18 1.11
N GLN A 561 -20.26 32.25 1.57
CA GLN A 561 -19.59 33.54 1.82
C GLN A 561 -19.56 33.84 3.31
N GLN A 562 -18.46 34.40 3.78
CA GLN A 562 -18.25 34.81 5.17
C GLN A 562 -17.35 36.04 5.21
N THR A 563 -17.51 36.92 6.20
CA THR A 563 -16.62 38.07 6.39
C THR A 563 -15.69 37.85 7.58
N ILE A 564 -14.49 38.41 7.50
CA ILE A 564 -13.53 38.46 8.61
C ILE A 564 -12.90 39.84 8.66
N LYS A 565 -12.68 40.35 9.86
CA LYS A 565 -11.81 41.51 10.11
C LYS A 565 -10.45 41.01 10.51
N TRP A 566 -9.44 41.28 9.69
CA TRP A 566 -8.07 40.76 9.87
C TRP A 566 -7.06 41.89 10.01
#